data_796217bee13668bf26b3aed63387d16e
#
_entry.id   796217bee13668bf26b3aed63387d16e
#
_cell.length_a   1.000
_cell.length_b   1.000
_cell.length_c   1.000
_cell.angle_alpha   90.00
_cell.angle_beta   90.00
_cell.angle_gamma   90.00
#
_symmetry.space_group_name_H-M   'P 1'
#
loop_
_entity.id
_entity.type
_entity.pdbx_description
1 polymer ?
#
loop_
_entity_poly.entity_id
_entity_poly.type
_entity_poly.pdbx_seq_one_letter_code
_entity_poly.pdbx_strand_id
1 'polypeptide(L)'
;MSEQSSLPPLRLSSEIIVEHQERDEFLKSEEWFGTVINDNEWLDFRELYVRPNFLLSFRGRPFARMGNIVIISGQAGHGKSMLISQIITSILHGEFGGLRYELSDTIPQPVVLLIDTEQSKDDVICAKNRVMELCGWGVQDEQPAFRVLMLRNTETAIERWKKTLQAIYEVKPNVIILDGIIDIVNDFNDQKECADIIYKCMMIATHYEAAMMCVLHQNPLSTKLVGHLGSAAMRKVTDILVVTKDKDKTSNDVIFNVTETKARGHQDLEDWKFRVLPTSWGLPQQIDESKVRDSDIDIESIRQWLEDGQEDIEWPAFENDIKTVIKKRGNIKGNDLLQDCVTRAKNRRLLVEQPKDEWNKGQKYPKYYLTF
;
A
#
# COMPACT_ATOMS: atom_id res chain seq x y z
N MET A 1 39.70 21.28 24.13
CA MET A 1 40.53 20.14 23.77
C MET A 1 39.77 18.90 24.22
N SER A 2 39.04 18.27 23.35
CA SER A 2 38.25 17.04 23.62
C SER A 2 39.09 15.85 23.15
N GLU A 3 39.48 15.01 24.10
CA GLU A 3 40.15 13.73 23.79
C GLU A 3 39.23 12.83 22.98
N GLN A 4 39.61 12.58 21.74
CA GLN A 4 39.07 11.49 20.96
C GLN A 4 39.59 10.18 21.55
N SER A 5 38.72 9.42 22.22
CA SER A 5 39.02 8.04 22.61
C SER A 5 39.06 7.17 21.35
N SER A 6 40.25 6.97 20.80
CA SER A 6 40.48 5.95 19.76
C SER A 6 40.30 4.57 20.40
N LEU A 7 39.33 3.81 19.93
CA LEU A 7 39.22 2.38 20.26
C LEU A 7 40.53 1.67 19.87
N PRO A 8 41.06 0.80 20.72
CA PRO A 8 42.29 0.08 20.39
C PRO A 8 42.01 -0.85 19.18
N PRO A 9 42.96 -1.01 18.27
CA PRO A 9 42.79 -1.90 17.13
C PRO A 9 42.53 -3.33 17.61
N LEU A 10 41.48 -3.95 17.09
CA LEU A 10 41.16 -5.37 17.30
C LEU A 10 42.34 -6.20 16.83
N ARG A 11 43.05 -6.85 17.76
CA ARG A 11 44.08 -7.85 17.43
C ARG A 11 43.40 -9.15 17.07
N LEU A 12 43.36 -9.49 15.79
CA LEU A 12 42.91 -10.78 15.29
C LEU A 12 43.91 -11.86 15.75
N SER A 13 43.43 -13.01 16.23
CA SER A 13 44.26 -14.16 16.50
C SER A 13 44.85 -14.72 15.19
N SER A 14 46.00 -15.43 15.26
CA SER A 14 46.61 -16.00 14.08
C SER A 14 45.71 -16.98 13.31
N GLU A 15 44.80 -17.66 14.01
CA GLU A 15 43.82 -18.58 13.43
C GLU A 15 42.79 -17.82 12.59
N ILE A 16 42.27 -16.66 13.06
CA ILE A 16 41.35 -15.81 12.33
C ILE A 16 42.03 -15.24 11.07
N ILE A 17 43.31 -14.87 11.16
CA ILE A 17 44.06 -14.35 10.00
C ILE A 17 44.22 -15.45 8.92
N VAL A 18 44.51 -16.69 9.29
CA VAL A 18 44.61 -17.80 8.34
C VAL A 18 43.27 -18.09 7.68
N GLU A 19 42.18 -18.15 8.46
CA GLU A 19 40.83 -18.35 7.91
C GLU A 19 40.41 -17.23 6.92
N HIS A 20 40.77 -16.00 7.19
CA HIS A 20 40.54 -14.89 6.26
C HIS A 20 41.36 -15.02 4.98
N GLN A 21 42.63 -15.44 5.07
CA GLN A 21 43.48 -15.64 3.89
C GLN A 21 42.94 -16.75 2.98
N GLU A 22 42.50 -17.88 3.54
CA GLU A 22 41.88 -18.97 2.78
C GLU A 22 40.61 -18.55 2.07
N ARG A 23 39.75 -17.76 2.73
CA ARG A 23 38.54 -17.17 2.13
C ARG A 23 38.90 -16.21 1.00
N ASP A 24 39.91 -15.38 1.18
CA ASP A 24 40.35 -14.42 0.16
C ASP A 24 40.87 -15.12 -1.09
N GLU A 25 41.62 -16.25 -0.92
CA GLU A 25 42.11 -17.05 -2.04
C GLU A 25 40.96 -17.72 -2.80
N PHE A 26 39.98 -18.27 -2.07
CA PHE A 26 38.76 -18.82 -2.68
C PHE A 26 38.01 -17.79 -3.49
N LEU A 27 37.74 -16.61 -2.93
CA LEU A 27 37.03 -15.54 -3.63
C LEU A 27 37.77 -15.06 -4.88
N LYS A 28 39.10 -14.97 -4.83
CA LYS A 28 39.97 -14.61 -5.97
C LYS A 28 39.96 -15.62 -7.10
N SER A 29 39.65 -16.90 -6.80
CA SER A 29 39.57 -17.96 -7.80
C SER A 29 38.28 -17.93 -8.61
N GLU A 30 37.24 -17.20 -8.15
CA GLU A 30 35.96 -17.10 -8.82
C GLU A 30 36.04 -16.21 -10.08
N GLU A 31 35.30 -16.59 -11.14
CA GLU A 31 35.30 -15.91 -12.45
C GLU A 31 34.89 -14.42 -12.36
N TRP A 32 34.03 -14.07 -11.37
CA TRP A 32 33.55 -12.70 -11.16
C TRP A 32 34.56 -11.81 -10.41
N PHE A 33 35.64 -12.34 -9.86
CA PHE A 33 36.61 -11.54 -9.14
C PHE A 33 37.28 -10.51 -10.05
N GLY A 34 37.39 -9.28 -9.55
CA GLY A 34 37.92 -8.15 -10.34
C GLY A 34 36.81 -7.31 -11.00
N THR A 35 35.52 -7.65 -10.77
CA THR A 35 34.42 -6.77 -11.17
C THR A 35 34.60 -5.38 -10.54
N VAL A 36 34.48 -4.36 -11.33
CA VAL A 36 34.61 -2.96 -10.87
C VAL A 36 33.35 -2.56 -10.10
N ILE A 37 33.55 -2.10 -8.87
CA ILE A 37 32.51 -1.44 -8.07
C ILE A 37 32.74 0.08 -8.20
N ASN A 38 31.73 0.80 -8.66
CA ASN A 38 31.81 2.26 -8.82
C ASN A 38 31.64 2.98 -7.47
N ASP A 39 32.18 4.17 -7.32
CA ASP A 39 32.11 4.93 -6.07
C ASP A 39 30.68 5.20 -5.60
N ASN A 40 29.74 5.38 -6.54
CA ASN A 40 28.32 5.59 -6.24
C ASN A 40 27.55 4.32 -5.80
N GLU A 41 28.18 3.14 -5.84
CA GLU A 41 27.64 1.89 -5.33
C GLU A 41 27.93 1.69 -3.83
N TRP A 42 28.86 2.49 -3.30
CA TRP A 42 29.16 2.55 -1.87
C TRP A 42 28.29 3.61 -1.19
N LEU A 43 27.70 3.26 -0.03
CA LEU A 43 27.01 4.25 0.79
C LEU A 43 28.02 5.21 1.42
N ASP A 44 27.90 6.51 1.16
CA ASP A 44 28.60 7.52 1.95
C ASP A 44 27.92 7.67 3.32
N PHE A 45 28.60 7.28 4.39
CA PHE A 45 28.09 7.38 5.76
C PHE A 45 27.81 8.82 6.24
N ARG A 46 28.22 9.82 5.45
CA ARG A 46 27.91 11.24 5.70
C ARG A 46 26.58 11.66 5.11
N GLU A 47 25.98 10.82 4.24
CA GLU A 47 24.66 11.11 3.70
C GLU A 47 23.61 11.15 4.83
N LEU A 48 22.83 12.22 4.83
CA LEU A 48 21.72 12.37 5.75
C LEU A 48 20.48 11.66 5.20
N TYR A 49 19.76 10.99 6.08
CA TYR A 49 18.46 10.41 5.71
C TYR A 49 17.49 11.53 5.29
N VAL A 50 17.01 11.45 4.06
CA VAL A 50 15.93 12.28 3.54
C VAL A 50 14.67 11.42 3.45
N ARG A 51 13.56 11.93 4.00
CA ARG A 51 12.28 11.23 3.91
C ARG A 51 11.93 11.03 2.43
N PRO A 52 11.59 9.79 2.01
CA PRO A 52 11.19 9.54 0.64
C PRO A 52 9.96 10.34 0.22
N ASN A 53 9.92 10.74 -1.04
CA ASN A 53 8.74 11.32 -1.65
C ASN A 53 7.72 10.22 -1.94
N PHE A 54 6.50 10.40 -1.47
CA PHE A 54 5.36 9.54 -1.77
C PHE A 54 4.43 10.27 -2.74
N LEU A 55 3.92 9.54 -3.72
CA LEU A 55 3.00 10.08 -4.73
C LEU A 55 1.63 10.41 -4.14
N LEU A 56 1.12 9.50 -3.33
CA LEU A 56 -0.23 9.55 -2.80
C LEU A 56 -0.26 9.32 -1.29
N SER A 57 -1.32 9.80 -0.66
CA SER A 57 -1.77 9.33 0.65
C SER A 57 -3.24 8.89 0.60
N PHE A 58 -3.60 7.99 1.50
CA PHE A 58 -4.99 7.68 1.81
C PHE A 58 -5.26 8.07 3.26
N ARG A 59 -6.17 9.04 3.46
CA ARG A 59 -6.48 9.59 4.80
C ARG A 59 -5.23 9.98 5.61
N GLY A 60 -4.27 10.61 4.94
CA GLY A 60 -3.02 11.09 5.54
C GLY A 60 -1.94 10.04 5.73
N ARG A 61 -2.15 8.77 5.36
CA ARG A 61 -1.13 7.73 5.34
C ARG A 61 -0.50 7.65 3.95
N PRO A 62 0.79 7.96 3.79
CA PRO A 62 1.44 8.01 2.49
C PRO A 62 1.73 6.62 1.95
N PHE A 63 1.65 6.45 0.63
CA PHE A 63 2.02 5.24 -0.11
C PHE A 63 2.46 5.58 -1.54
N ALA A 64 2.83 4.58 -2.34
CA ALA A 64 3.35 4.75 -3.70
C ALA A 64 4.59 5.65 -3.73
N ARG A 65 5.70 5.14 -3.18
CA ARG A 65 6.97 5.85 -3.15
C ARG A 65 7.50 6.12 -4.56
N MET A 66 7.93 7.37 -4.82
CA MET A 66 8.60 7.74 -6.07
C MET A 66 9.86 6.91 -6.31
N GLY A 67 10.17 6.63 -7.57
CA GLY A 67 11.30 5.77 -7.96
C GLY A 67 11.06 4.27 -7.68
N ASN A 68 9.83 3.85 -7.38
CA ASN A 68 9.51 2.47 -7.01
C ASN A 68 8.25 1.94 -7.72
N ILE A 69 7.98 0.64 -7.48
CA ILE A 69 6.85 -0.07 -8.07
C ILE A 69 5.78 -0.34 -7.02
N VAL A 70 4.53 -0.13 -7.41
CA VAL A 70 3.31 -0.55 -6.73
C VAL A 70 2.62 -1.62 -7.56
N ILE A 71 2.08 -2.66 -6.94
CA ILE A 71 1.19 -3.62 -7.60
C ILE A 71 -0.26 -3.32 -7.25
N ILE A 72 -1.11 -3.25 -8.26
CA ILE A 72 -2.56 -3.26 -8.12
C ILE A 72 -3.05 -4.64 -8.54
N SER A 73 -3.69 -5.36 -7.62
CA SER A 73 -4.07 -6.75 -7.85
C SER A 73 -5.55 -7.00 -7.54
N GLY A 74 -6.04 -8.11 -8.05
CA GLY A 74 -7.41 -8.59 -7.86
C GLY A 74 -7.82 -9.52 -8.99
N GLN A 75 -8.89 -10.28 -8.80
CA GLN A 75 -9.41 -11.15 -9.86
C GLN A 75 -10.04 -10.34 -11.00
N ALA A 76 -10.30 -10.99 -12.13
CA ALA A 76 -11.00 -10.36 -13.25
C ALA A 76 -12.38 -9.83 -12.81
N GLY A 77 -12.74 -8.62 -13.23
CA GLY A 77 -14.01 -7.99 -12.86
C GLY A 77 -14.12 -7.49 -11.40
N HIS A 78 -13.02 -7.47 -10.65
CA HIS A 78 -12.98 -7.01 -9.25
C HIS A 78 -12.70 -5.51 -9.09
N GLY A 79 -12.81 -4.70 -10.13
CA GLY A 79 -12.79 -3.24 -10.00
C GLY A 79 -11.40 -2.59 -10.06
N LYS A 80 -10.35 -3.29 -10.50
CA LYS A 80 -8.99 -2.74 -10.65
C LYS A 80 -8.96 -1.46 -11.48
N SER A 81 -9.60 -1.47 -12.66
CA SER A 81 -9.68 -0.30 -13.55
C SER A 81 -10.45 0.87 -12.92
N MET A 82 -11.39 0.58 -11.99
CA MET A 82 -12.08 1.63 -11.22
C MET A 82 -11.15 2.26 -10.18
N LEU A 83 -10.34 1.46 -9.49
CA LEU A 83 -9.31 1.96 -8.59
C LEU A 83 -8.26 2.79 -9.34
N ILE A 84 -7.81 2.32 -10.50
CA ILE A 84 -6.89 3.06 -11.38
C ILE A 84 -7.48 4.43 -11.75
N SER A 85 -8.76 4.49 -12.11
CA SER A 85 -9.41 5.77 -12.42
C SER A 85 -9.42 6.72 -11.22
N GLN A 86 -9.66 6.22 -10.00
CA GLN A 86 -9.59 7.03 -8.77
C GLN A 86 -8.17 7.55 -8.51
N ILE A 87 -7.16 6.69 -8.67
CA ILE A 87 -5.75 7.04 -8.51
C ILE A 87 -5.36 8.14 -9.49
N ILE A 88 -5.66 7.96 -10.78
CA ILE A 88 -5.34 8.95 -11.83
C ILE A 88 -6.05 10.28 -11.52
N THR A 89 -7.34 10.23 -11.17
CA THR A 89 -8.10 11.42 -10.80
C THR A 89 -7.48 12.15 -9.62
N SER A 90 -7.09 11.42 -8.57
CA SER A 90 -6.44 12.03 -7.40
C SER A 90 -5.13 12.73 -7.75
N ILE A 91 -4.35 12.16 -8.66
CA ILE A 91 -3.08 12.74 -9.10
C ILE A 91 -3.33 14.03 -9.93
N LEU A 92 -4.29 13.99 -10.86
CA LEU A 92 -4.53 15.08 -11.81
C LEU A 92 -5.40 16.22 -11.22
N HIS A 93 -6.27 15.91 -10.27
CA HIS A 93 -7.17 16.85 -9.63
C HIS A 93 -6.74 17.26 -8.20
N GLY A 94 -5.76 16.53 -7.63
CA GLY A 94 -5.23 16.75 -6.28
C GLY A 94 -5.81 15.84 -5.22
N GLU A 95 -7.12 15.53 -5.28
CA GLU A 95 -7.77 14.63 -4.31
C GLU A 95 -9.02 13.98 -4.92
N PHE A 96 -9.25 12.72 -4.60
CA PHE A 96 -10.49 12.01 -4.92
C PHE A 96 -10.69 10.79 -4.00
N GLY A 97 -11.88 10.68 -3.39
CA GLY A 97 -12.27 9.49 -2.62
C GLY A 97 -11.36 9.18 -1.42
N GLY A 98 -10.81 10.21 -0.78
CA GLY A 98 -9.86 10.07 0.33
C GLY A 98 -8.40 9.78 -0.10
N LEU A 99 -8.16 9.59 -1.40
CA LEU A 99 -6.82 9.59 -1.99
C LEU A 99 -6.40 11.04 -2.27
N ARG A 100 -5.20 11.41 -1.84
CA ARG A 100 -4.64 12.75 -2.03
C ARG A 100 -3.29 12.68 -2.72
N TYR A 101 -3.05 13.59 -3.66
CA TYR A 101 -1.76 13.79 -4.30
C TYR A 101 -0.83 14.58 -3.38
N GLU A 102 0.36 14.03 -3.09
CA GLU A 102 1.27 14.57 -2.06
C GLU A 102 2.41 15.42 -2.62
N LEU A 103 2.57 15.51 -3.94
CA LEU A 103 3.69 16.21 -4.58
C LEU A 103 3.28 17.51 -5.28
N SER A 104 2.15 18.11 -4.91
CA SER A 104 1.66 19.36 -5.52
C SER A 104 2.67 20.52 -5.45
N ASP A 105 3.48 20.57 -4.41
CA ASP A 105 4.49 21.63 -4.21
C ASP A 105 5.74 21.41 -5.05
N THR A 106 6.10 20.16 -5.35
CA THR A 106 7.32 19.80 -6.09
C THR A 106 7.05 19.47 -7.55
N ILE A 107 5.90 18.87 -7.84
CA ILE A 107 5.44 18.50 -9.18
C ILE A 107 4.00 18.99 -9.34
N PRO A 108 3.77 20.30 -9.57
CA PRO A 108 2.42 20.87 -9.59
C PRO A 108 1.59 20.42 -10.80
N GLN A 109 2.22 19.95 -11.85
CA GLN A 109 1.56 19.45 -13.06
C GLN A 109 2.09 18.06 -13.41
N PRO A 110 1.65 17.03 -12.68
CA PRO A 110 2.10 15.66 -12.93
C PRO A 110 1.60 15.14 -14.27
N VAL A 111 2.45 14.38 -14.96
CA VAL A 111 2.09 13.69 -16.20
C VAL A 111 1.88 12.22 -15.90
N VAL A 112 0.70 11.71 -16.23
CA VAL A 112 0.30 10.31 -16.07
C VAL A 112 0.26 9.63 -17.43
N LEU A 113 0.98 8.52 -17.57
CA LEU A 113 0.94 7.62 -18.73
C LEU A 113 0.26 6.32 -18.34
N LEU A 114 -0.93 6.08 -18.87
CA LEU A 114 -1.63 4.80 -18.79
C LEU A 114 -1.31 3.96 -20.02
N ILE A 115 -0.79 2.76 -19.82
CA ILE A 115 -0.49 1.78 -20.87
C ILE A 115 -1.41 0.59 -20.63
N ASP A 116 -2.30 0.35 -21.58
CA ASP A 116 -3.26 -0.75 -21.54
C ASP A 116 -2.89 -1.81 -22.58
N THR A 117 -2.74 -3.05 -22.12
CA THR A 117 -2.34 -4.19 -22.98
C THR A 117 -3.48 -5.20 -23.20
N GLU A 118 -4.57 -5.09 -22.42
CA GLU A 118 -5.61 -6.12 -22.34
C GLU A 118 -6.95 -5.69 -22.95
N GLN A 119 -7.37 -4.44 -22.73
CA GLN A 119 -8.74 -4.01 -22.93
C GLN A 119 -9.05 -3.65 -24.40
N SER A 120 -10.32 -3.74 -24.76
CA SER A 120 -10.79 -3.24 -26.07
C SER A 120 -10.65 -1.72 -26.15
N LYS A 121 -10.62 -1.18 -27.37
CA LYS A 121 -10.56 0.28 -27.58
C LYS A 121 -11.72 0.99 -26.87
N ASP A 122 -12.91 0.40 -26.92
CA ASP A 122 -14.10 1.00 -26.32
C ASP A 122 -14.02 1.02 -24.79
N ASP A 123 -13.47 -0.04 -24.18
CA ASP A 123 -13.24 -0.11 -22.73
C ASP A 123 -12.18 0.91 -22.28
N VAL A 124 -11.10 1.07 -23.04
CA VAL A 124 -10.06 2.08 -22.76
C VAL A 124 -10.63 3.49 -22.90
N ILE A 125 -11.47 3.75 -23.92
CA ILE A 125 -12.18 5.04 -24.07
C ILE A 125 -13.10 5.27 -22.87
N CYS A 126 -13.83 4.27 -22.42
CA CYS A 126 -14.69 4.35 -21.26
C CYS A 126 -13.87 4.68 -20.00
N ALA A 127 -12.73 4.02 -19.77
CA ALA A 127 -11.83 4.30 -18.66
C ALA A 127 -11.26 5.72 -18.72
N LYS A 128 -10.81 6.18 -19.89
CA LYS A 128 -10.35 7.55 -20.14
C LYS A 128 -11.46 8.56 -19.85
N ASN A 129 -12.67 8.36 -20.39
CA ASN A 129 -13.80 9.27 -20.19
C ASN A 129 -14.21 9.35 -18.72
N ARG A 130 -14.12 8.25 -17.97
CA ARG A 130 -14.34 8.24 -16.52
C ARG A 130 -13.39 9.17 -15.80
N VAL A 131 -12.09 9.10 -16.10
CA VAL A 131 -11.09 10.01 -15.51
C VAL A 131 -11.40 11.46 -15.89
N MET A 132 -11.71 11.73 -17.16
CA MET A 132 -12.04 13.08 -17.64
C MET A 132 -13.25 13.67 -16.90
N GLU A 133 -14.32 12.89 -16.74
CA GLU A 133 -15.52 13.32 -16.02
C GLU A 133 -15.25 13.56 -14.54
N LEU A 134 -14.47 12.66 -13.89
CA LEU A 134 -14.08 12.80 -12.48
C LEU A 134 -13.20 14.03 -12.23
N CYS A 135 -12.39 14.44 -13.21
CA CYS A 135 -11.62 15.67 -13.17
C CYS A 135 -12.42 16.93 -13.55
N GLY A 136 -13.69 16.79 -13.95
CA GLY A 136 -14.52 17.89 -14.42
C GLY A 136 -14.13 18.41 -15.81
N TRP A 137 -13.44 17.60 -16.61
CA TRP A 137 -13.00 17.94 -17.97
C TRP A 137 -13.97 17.41 -19.02
N GLY A 138 -14.05 18.09 -20.17
CA GLY A 138 -14.79 17.56 -21.32
C GLY A 138 -14.14 16.28 -21.83
N VAL A 139 -14.95 15.25 -22.09
CA VAL A 139 -14.43 13.92 -22.49
C VAL A 139 -13.68 13.92 -23.84
N GLN A 140 -13.79 15.01 -24.64
CA GLN A 140 -13.09 15.21 -25.89
C GLN A 140 -11.94 16.22 -25.79
N ASP A 141 -11.71 16.82 -24.61
CA ASP A 141 -10.64 17.78 -24.42
C ASP A 141 -9.28 17.09 -24.45
N GLU A 142 -8.32 17.71 -25.11
CA GLU A 142 -6.94 17.26 -25.04
C GLU A 142 -6.33 17.59 -23.68
N GLN A 143 -5.78 16.58 -23.03
CA GLN A 143 -5.12 16.73 -21.74
C GLN A 143 -3.65 16.27 -21.83
N PRO A 144 -2.69 17.19 -21.98
CA PRO A 144 -1.28 16.85 -22.06
C PRO A 144 -0.76 16.08 -20.83
N ALA A 145 -1.38 16.32 -19.67
CA ALA A 145 -1.05 15.66 -18.41
C ALA A 145 -1.57 14.22 -18.32
N PHE A 146 -2.44 13.78 -19.22
CA PHE A 146 -2.99 12.42 -19.22
C PHE A 146 -2.86 11.78 -20.60
N ARG A 147 -1.95 10.83 -20.72
CA ARG A 147 -1.67 10.11 -21.97
C ARG A 147 -2.05 8.64 -21.82
N VAL A 148 -2.66 8.09 -22.85
CA VAL A 148 -3.13 6.70 -22.88
C VAL A 148 -2.56 6.00 -24.11
N LEU A 149 -1.85 4.89 -23.89
CA LEU A 149 -1.28 4.03 -24.92
C LEU A 149 -2.02 2.68 -24.94
N MET A 150 -2.55 2.29 -26.09
CA MET A 150 -3.27 1.02 -26.27
C MET A 150 -2.38 0.02 -27.01
N LEU A 151 -2.04 -1.09 -26.38
CA LEU A 151 -1.14 -2.12 -26.93
C LEU A 151 -1.79 -3.48 -27.17
N ARG A 152 -3.09 -3.62 -26.92
CA ARG A 152 -3.80 -4.91 -27.10
C ARG A 152 -3.55 -5.55 -28.46
N ASN A 153 -3.53 -4.75 -29.52
CA ASN A 153 -3.34 -5.23 -30.89
C ASN A 153 -1.86 -5.41 -31.31
N THR A 154 -0.93 -5.24 -30.37
CA THR A 154 0.49 -5.52 -30.62
C THR A 154 0.73 -7.02 -30.44
N GLU A 155 1.35 -7.67 -31.43
CA GLU A 155 1.39 -9.13 -31.49
C GLU A 155 2.25 -9.78 -30.42
N THR A 156 3.45 -9.22 -30.15
CA THR A 156 4.40 -9.86 -29.25
C THR A 156 4.65 -9.07 -27.96
N ALA A 157 4.99 -9.78 -26.88
CA ALA A 157 5.40 -9.20 -25.60
C ALA A 157 6.61 -8.26 -25.77
N ILE A 158 7.58 -8.65 -26.60
CA ILE A 158 8.78 -7.85 -26.89
C ILE A 158 8.40 -6.53 -27.56
N GLU A 159 7.48 -6.54 -28.53
CA GLU A 159 7.04 -5.30 -29.19
C GLU A 159 6.23 -4.42 -28.23
N ARG A 160 5.36 -5.00 -27.39
CA ARG A 160 4.64 -4.25 -26.34
C ARG A 160 5.64 -3.57 -25.43
N TRP A 161 6.67 -4.31 -24.99
CA TRP A 161 7.72 -3.72 -24.15
C TRP A 161 8.48 -2.58 -24.84
N LYS A 162 8.90 -2.75 -26.10
CA LYS A 162 9.58 -1.70 -26.86
C LYS A 162 8.72 -0.44 -27.01
N LYS A 163 7.42 -0.59 -27.35
CA LYS A 163 6.47 0.52 -27.45
C LYS A 163 6.23 1.20 -26.09
N THR A 164 6.18 0.41 -25.02
CA THR A 164 6.14 0.93 -23.66
C THR A 164 7.33 1.84 -23.36
N LEU A 165 8.55 1.38 -23.63
CA LEU A 165 9.78 2.15 -23.45
C LEU A 165 9.80 3.43 -24.31
N GLN A 166 9.38 3.32 -25.56
CA GLN A 166 9.31 4.48 -26.47
C GLN A 166 8.33 5.54 -25.92
N ALA A 167 7.15 5.12 -25.47
CA ALA A 167 6.16 6.03 -24.90
C ALA A 167 6.67 6.70 -23.62
N ILE A 168 7.35 5.98 -22.75
CA ILE A 168 7.97 6.55 -21.52
C ILE A 168 9.03 7.60 -21.90
N TYR A 169 9.86 7.29 -22.89
CA TYR A 169 10.88 8.22 -23.37
C TYR A 169 10.29 9.51 -23.96
N GLU A 170 9.21 9.40 -24.75
CA GLU A 170 8.55 10.56 -25.38
C GLU A 170 7.75 11.40 -24.40
N VAL A 171 7.02 10.73 -23.49
CA VAL A 171 6.09 11.40 -22.56
C VAL A 171 6.81 11.92 -21.31
N LYS A 172 7.88 11.27 -20.86
CA LYS A 172 8.60 11.55 -19.61
C LYS A 172 7.64 11.68 -18.41
N PRO A 173 6.83 10.64 -18.14
CA PRO A 173 5.78 10.73 -17.14
C PRO A 173 6.34 10.71 -15.71
N ASN A 174 5.64 11.38 -14.78
CA ASN A 174 5.89 11.25 -13.36
C ASN A 174 5.22 9.98 -12.78
N VAL A 175 4.17 9.49 -13.47
CA VAL A 175 3.43 8.30 -13.08
C VAL A 175 3.21 7.41 -14.30
N ILE A 176 3.61 6.15 -14.17
CA ILE A 176 3.45 5.13 -15.20
C ILE A 176 2.49 4.09 -14.65
N ILE A 177 1.37 3.86 -15.34
CA ILE A 177 0.42 2.80 -15.01
C ILE A 177 0.45 1.80 -16.14
N LEU A 178 0.86 0.56 -15.84
CA LEU A 178 0.91 -0.55 -16.79
C LEU A 178 -0.21 -1.53 -16.44
N ASP A 179 -1.32 -1.42 -17.15
CA ASP A 179 -2.48 -2.32 -17.01
C ASP A 179 -2.26 -3.55 -17.87
N GLY A 180 -1.84 -4.65 -17.22
CA GLY A 180 -1.47 -5.91 -17.83
C GLY A 180 0.05 -6.17 -17.93
N ILE A 181 0.80 -6.03 -16.81
CA ILE A 181 2.25 -6.37 -16.82
C ILE A 181 2.55 -7.80 -17.32
N ILE A 182 1.60 -8.72 -17.21
CA ILE A 182 1.75 -10.09 -17.70
C ILE A 182 1.94 -10.15 -19.21
N ASP A 183 1.38 -9.20 -19.95
CA ASP A 183 1.38 -9.20 -21.42
C ASP A 183 2.70 -8.69 -22.04
N ILE A 184 3.60 -8.17 -21.22
CA ILE A 184 4.95 -7.78 -21.65
C ILE A 184 6.00 -8.84 -21.33
N VAL A 185 5.57 -10.03 -20.86
CA VAL A 185 6.38 -11.21 -20.58
C VAL A 185 5.95 -12.32 -21.50
N ASN A 186 6.90 -13.06 -22.13
CA ASN A 186 6.55 -14.18 -23.00
C ASN A 186 6.05 -15.38 -22.20
N ASP A 187 6.70 -15.68 -21.06
CA ASP A 187 6.29 -16.75 -20.16
C ASP A 187 6.33 -16.26 -18.70
N PHE A 188 5.15 -16.00 -18.13
CA PHE A 188 5.01 -15.60 -16.72
C PHE A 188 5.35 -16.72 -15.72
N ASN A 189 5.67 -17.94 -16.22
CA ASN A 189 6.19 -19.04 -15.43
C ASN A 189 7.73 -19.21 -15.59
N ASP A 190 8.37 -18.46 -16.47
CA ASP A 190 9.82 -18.37 -16.51
C ASP A 190 10.32 -17.45 -15.38
N GLN A 191 11.02 -18.06 -14.41
CA GLN A 191 11.49 -17.34 -13.22
C GLN A 191 12.49 -16.23 -13.57
N LYS A 192 13.37 -16.45 -14.55
CA LYS A 192 14.41 -15.50 -14.95
C LYS A 192 13.77 -14.32 -15.69
N GLU A 193 12.93 -14.58 -16.68
CA GLU A 193 12.24 -13.53 -17.42
C GLU A 193 11.39 -12.65 -16.50
N CYS A 194 10.65 -13.27 -15.57
CA CYS A 194 9.86 -12.56 -14.57
C CYS A 194 10.71 -11.68 -13.64
N ALA A 195 11.85 -12.17 -13.19
CA ALA A 195 12.75 -11.39 -12.35
C ALA A 195 13.35 -10.21 -13.13
N ASP A 196 13.73 -10.44 -14.41
CA ASP A 196 14.31 -9.41 -15.29
C ASP A 196 13.32 -8.29 -15.57
N ILE A 197 12.05 -8.59 -15.87
CA ILE A 197 11.06 -7.54 -16.15
C ILE A 197 10.76 -6.68 -14.94
N ILE A 198 10.61 -7.28 -13.75
CA ILE A 198 10.43 -6.52 -12.52
C ILE A 198 11.65 -5.64 -12.23
N TYR A 199 12.86 -6.16 -12.46
CA TYR A 199 14.09 -5.37 -12.31
C TYR A 199 14.13 -4.19 -13.30
N LYS A 200 13.79 -4.41 -14.58
CA LYS A 200 13.71 -3.35 -15.60
C LYS A 200 12.67 -2.28 -15.21
N CYS A 201 11.51 -2.68 -14.72
CA CYS A 201 10.51 -1.74 -14.22
C CYS A 201 11.05 -0.90 -13.05
N MET A 202 11.80 -1.51 -12.11
CA MET A 202 12.44 -0.76 -11.02
C MET A 202 13.47 0.23 -11.54
N MET A 203 14.31 -0.17 -12.49
CA MET A 203 15.32 0.72 -13.09
C MET A 203 14.69 1.90 -13.79
N ILE A 204 13.58 1.69 -14.52
CA ILE A 204 12.81 2.76 -15.16
C ILE A 204 12.23 3.71 -14.12
N ALA A 205 11.55 3.17 -13.12
CA ALA A 205 10.97 3.99 -12.05
C ALA A 205 12.04 4.86 -11.38
N THR A 206 13.18 4.27 -11.04
CA THR A 206 14.31 4.99 -10.42
C THR A 206 14.90 6.04 -11.36
N HIS A 207 15.16 5.69 -12.64
CA HIS A 207 15.81 6.59 -13.61
C HIS A 207 14.97 7.81 -13.94
N TYR A 208 13.65 7.64 -14.06
CA TYR A 208 12.71 8.72 -14.33
C TYR A 208 12.18 9.41 -13.07
N GLU A 209 12.62 8.95 -11.88
CA GLU A 209 12.05 9.39 -10.60
C GLU A 209 10.51 9.31 -10.60
N ALA A 210 9.96 8.29 -11.27
CA ALA A 210 8.54 8.09 -11.46
C ALA A 210 7.98 7.06 -10.50
N ALA A 211 6.71 7.17 -10.12
CA ALA A 211 5.99 6.06 -9.50
C ALA A 211 5.44 5.15 -10.60
N MET A 212 5.75 3.85 -10.51
CA MET A 212 5.27 2.87 -11.49
C MET A 212 4.25 1.95 -10.83
N MET A 213 3.03 1.92 -11.36
CA MET A 213 1.94 1.06 -10.89
C MET A 213 1.68 -0.02 -11.92
N CYS A 214 1.83 -1.29 -11.53
CA CYS A 214 1.62 -2.43 -12.42
C CYS A 214 0.40 -3.23 -11.98
N VAL A 215 -0.48 -3.52 -12.93
CA VAL A 215 -1.63 -4.38 -12.67
C VAL A 215 -1.26 -5.83 -12.90
N LEU A 216 -1.54 -6.67 -11.91
CA LEU A 216 -1.27 -8.09 -11.94
C LEU A 216 -2.44 -8.87 -11.35
N HIS A 217 -2.94 -9.86 -12.11
CA HIS A 217 -4.02 -10.72 -11.64
C HIS A 217 -3.61 -11.62 -10.48
N GLN A 218 -4.59 -12.04 -9.70
CA GLN A 218 -4.44 -13.11 -8.71
C GLN A 218 -4.73 -14.46 -9.35
N ASN A 219 -4.16 -15.52 -8.78
CA ASN A 219 -4.53 -16.88 -9.15
C ASN A 219 -6.02 -17.11 -8.85
N PRO A 220 -6.74 -17.86 -9.69
CA PRO A 220 -8.10 -18.26 -9.39
C PRO A 220 -8.19 -18.92 -8.01
N LEU A 221 -9.21 -18.58 -7.23
CA LEU A 221 -9.48 -19.13 -5.89
C LEU A 221 -8.36 -18.91 -4.84
N SER A 222 -7.48 -17.92 -5.07
CA SER A 222 -6.36 -17.61 -4.17
C SER A 222 -6.12 -16.09 -4.13
N THR A 223 -5.60 -15.61 -3.00
CA THR A 223 -5.12 -14.23 -2.85
C THR A 223 -3.69 -14.02 -3.36
N LYS A 224 -3.02 -15.11 -3.82
CA LYS A 224 -1.65 -15.03 -4.33
C LYS A 224 -1.63 -14.46 -5.73
N LEU A 225 -0.64 -13.62 -6.00
CA LEU A 225 -0.34 -13.11 -7.34
C LEU A 225 0.01 -14.25 -8.30
N VAL A 226 -0.30 -14.07 -9.57
CA VAL A 226 -0.14 -15.13 -10.58
C VAL A 226 1.33 -15.43 -10.89
N GLY A 227 1.68 -16.70 -10.94
CA GLY A 227 2.92 -17.24 -11.49
C GLY A 227 4.22 -16.79 -10.76
N HIS A 228 5.34 -17.00 -11.44
CA HIS A 228 6.64 -16.53 -10.99
C HIS A 228 6.75 -14.99 -11.04
N LEU A 229 6.00 -14.34 -11.92
CA LEU A 229 5.91 -12.89 -11.97
C LEU A 229 5.39 -12.30 -10.64
N GLY A 230 4.32 -12.90 -10.10
CA GLY A 230 3.83 -12.53 -8.78
C GLY A 230 4.85 -12.72 -7.67
N SER A 231 5.59 -13.83 -7.70
CA SER A 231 6.65 -14.11 -6.71
C SER A 231 7.84 -13.15 -6.82
N ALA A 232 8.21 -12.74 -8.03
CA ALA A 232 9.25 -11.74 -8.27
C ALA A 232 8.81 -10.35 -7.77
N ALA A 233 7.58 -9.94 -8.10
CA ALA A 233 6.98 -8.68 -7.64
C ALA A 233 6.93 -8.60 -6.11
N MET A 234 6.43 -9.65 -5.44
CA MET A 234 6.36 -9.71 -3.97
C MET A 234 7.69 -9.40 -3.26
N ARG A 235 8.83 -9.74 -3.87
CA ARG A 235 10.15 -9.52 -3.28
C ARG A 235 10.66 -8.09 -3.45
N LYS A 236 10.24 -7.39 -4.51
CA LYS A 236 10.87 -6.14 -4.96
C LYS A 236 10.02 -4.89 -4.74
N VAL A 237 8.68 -5.00 -4.95
CA VAL A 237 7.78 -3.83 -4.89
C VAL A 237 7.62 -3.28 -3.48
N THR A 238 7.26 -2.01 -3.38
CA THR A 238 7.02 -1.34 -2.09
C THR A 238 5.62 -1.61 -1.56
N ASP A 239 4.61 -1.53 -2.43
CA ASP A 239 3.21 -1.60 -2.03
C ASP A 239 2.44 -2.60 -2.90
N ILE A 240 1.48 -3.29 -2.30
CA ILE A 240 0.54 -4.15 -3.01
C ILE A 240 -0.87 -3.82 -2.54
N LEU A 241 -1.67 -3.23 -3.44
CA LEU A 241 -3.08 -2.97 -3.25
C LEU A 241 -3.89 -4.10 -3.86
N VAL A 242 -4.78 -4.70 -3.09
CA VAL A 242 -5.67 -5.77 -3.55
C VAL A 242 -7.09 -5.25 -3.59
N VAL A 243 -7.73 -5.39 -4.75
CA VAL A 243 -9.13 -5.06 -4.95
C VAL A 243 -9.96 -6.33 -4.95
N THR A 244 -10.94 -6.40 -4.06
CA THR A 244 -11.91 -7.49 -4.00
C THR A 244 -13.32 -6.96 -4.24
N LYS A 245 -14.18 -7.85 -4.77
CA LYS A 245 -15.58 -7.54 -5.04
C LYS A 245 -16.45 -8.29 -4.05
N ASP A 246 -17.38 -7.58 -3.45
CA ASP A 246 -18.32 -8.12 -2.49
C ASP A 246 -19.75 -7.59 -2.78
N LYS A 247 -20.72 -8.08 -2.04
CA LYS A 247 -22.08 -7.56 -2.05
C LYS A 247 -22.40 -6.99 -0.70
N ASP A 248 -22.98 -5.81 -0.68
CA ASP A 248 -23.55 -5.26 0.54
C ASP A 248 -24.68 -6.15 1.03
N LYS A 249 -24.60 -6.56 2.30
CA LYS A 249 -25.59 -7.46 2.91
C LYS A 249 -26.97 -6.82 3.07
N THR A 250 -27.03 -5.50 3.04
CA THR A 250 -28.24 -4.71 3.32
C THR A 250 -28.91 -4.24 2.02
N SER A 251 -28.14 -3.63 1.11
CA SER A 251 -28.63 -3.05 -0.14
C SER A 251 -28.52 -4.00 -1.34
N ASN A 252 -27.77 -5.09 -1.20
CA ASN A 252 -27.39 -6.01 -2.29
C ASN A 252 -26.55 -5.34 -3.40
N ASP A 253 -26.06 -4.12 -3.17
CA ASP A 253 -25.16 -3.41 -4.08
C ASP A 253 -23.81 -4.09 -4.18
N VAL A 254 -23.16 -3.94 -5.33
CA VAL A 254 -21.79 -4.37 -5.52
C VAL A 254 -20.85 -3.37 -4.89
N ILE A 255 -20.03 -3.84 -3.96
CA ILE A 255 -18.99 -3.08 -3.27
C ILE A 255 -17.62 -3.62 -3.66
N PHE A 256 -16.70 -2.72 -3.85
CA PHE A 256 -15.28 -3.02 -4.05
C PHE A 256 -14.51 -2.61 -2.81
N ASN A 257 -13.74 -3.55 -2.24
CA ASN A 257 -12.87 -3.29 -1.11
C ASN A 257 -11.43 -3.21 -1.61
N VAL A 258 -10.69 -2.24 -1.11
CA VAL A 258 -9.25 -2.10 -1.38
C VAL A 258 -8.50 -2.29 -0.07
N THR A 259 -7.58 -3.23 -0.07
CA THR A 259 -6.73 -3.59 1.07
C THR A 259 -5.27 -3.52 0.66
N GLU A 260 -4.43 -2.91 1.47
CA GLU A 260 -2.99 -3.01 1.29
C GLU A 260 -2.47 -4.28 1.96
N THR A 261 -1.90 -5.18 1.17
CA THR A 261 -1.35 -6.46 1.66
C THR A 261 0.15 -6.46 1.83
N LYS A 262 0.80 -5.39 1.38
CA LYS A 262 2.22 -5.13 1.59
C LYS A 262 2.48 -3.63 1.62
N ALA A 263 3.17 -3.18 2.65
CA ALA A 263 3.71 -1.84 2.81
C ALA A 263 5.21 -1.91 3.12
N ARG A 264 6.03 -1.09 2.48
CA ARG A 264 7.45 -0.99 2.78
C ARG A 264 7.87 0.47 2.97
N GLY A 265 8.30 0.79 4.19
CA GLY A 265 8.82 2.12 4.51
C GLY A 265 7.75 3.15 4.89
N HIS A 266 6.52 2.73 5.10
CA HIS A 266 5.42 3.52 5.64
C HIS A 266 4.49 2.66 6.50
N GLN A 267 3.55 3.31 7.19
CA GLN A 267 2.51 2.64 7.97
C GLN A 267 1.45 2.06 7.03
N ASP A 268 0.92 0.87 7.35
CA ASP A 268 -0.15 0.23 6.58
C ASP A 268 -1.35 1.17 6.37
N LEU A 269 -1.91 1.14 5.18
CA LEU A 269 -3.11 1.88 4.85
C LEU A 269 -4.33 1.28 5.56
N GLU A 270 -5.33 2.12 5.77
CA GLU A 270 -6.66 1.63 6.13
C GLU A 270 -7.34 1.05 4.89
N ASP A 271 -8.11 -0.01 5.07
CA ASP A 271 -8.96 -0.53 4.02
C ASP A 271 -10.00 0.52 3.63
N TRP A 272 -10.34 0.59 2.34
CA TRP A 272 -11.41 1.46 1.89
C TRP A 272 -12.33 0.77 0.90
N LYS A 273 -13.54 1.30 0.77
CA LYS A 273 -14.57 0.73 -0.07
C LYS A 273 -15.12 1.77 -1.03
N PHE A 274 -15.47 1.31 -2.21
CA PHE A 274 -16.20 2.13 -3.18
C PHE A 274 -17.25 1.29 -3.90
N ARG A 275 -18.25 1.97 -4.46
CA ARG A 275 -19.23 1.40 -5.40
C ARG A 275 -19.11 2.10 -6.73
N VAL A 276 -19.73 1.52 -7.76
CA VAL A 276 -19.79 2.13 -9.09
C VAL A 276 -21.20 2.62 -9.34
N LEU A 277 -21.31 3.91 -9.64
CA LEU A 277 -22.58 4.55 -9.97
C LEU A 277 -23.03 4.13 -11.37
N PRO A 278 -24.34 3.99 -11.63
CA PRO A 278 -24.91 3.65 -12.92
C PRO A 278 -24.93 4.87 -13.87
N THR A 279 -23.76 5.47 -14.11
CA THR A 279 -23.53 6.55 -15.05
C THR A 279 -23.02 5.99 -16.38
N SER A 280 -22.93 6.81 -17.42
CA SER A 280 -22.46 6.41 -18.74
C SER A 280 -21.07 5.74 -18.71
N TRP A 281 -20.21 6.18 -17.78
CA TRP A 281 -18.83 5.67 -17.66
C TRP A 281 -18.60 4.81 -16.42
N GLY A 282 -19.63 4.62 -15.57
CA GLY A 282 -19.52 3.87 -14.32
C GLY A 282 -18.58 4.57 -13.33
N LEU A 283 -19.00 5.70 -12.76
CA LEU A 283 -18.15 6.49 -11.86
C LEU A 283 -17.95 5.78 -10.52
N PRO A 284 -16.72 5.64 -10.04
CA PRO A 284 -16.48 5.16 -8.69
C PRO A 284 -16.92 6.22 -7.67
N GLN A 285 -17.62 5.76 -6.64
CA GLN A 285 -18.00 6.58 -5.49
C GLN A 285 -17.48 5.94 -4.22
N GLN A 286 -16.68 6.68 -3.48
CA GLN A 286 -16.24 6.27 -2.14
C GLN A 286 -17.46 6.00 -1.27
N ILE A 287 -17.44 4.87 -0.58
CA ILE A 287 -18.39 4.59 0.49
C ILE A 287 -17.76 5.16 1.75
N ASP A 288 -18.33 6.25 2.22
CA ASP A 288 -17.96 6.78 3.51
C ASP A 288 -18.63 5.93 4.58
N GLU A 289 -17.85 5.04 5.18
CA GLU A 289 -18.27 4.28 6.35
C GLU A 289 -18.26 5.15 7.62
N SER A 290 -18.08 6.48 7.49
CA SER A 290 -18.07 7.43 8.60
C SER A 290 -19.40 7.54 9.37
N LYS A 291 -20.40 6.75 8.98
CA LYS A 291 -21.49 6.40 9.88
C LYS A 291 -21.02 5.28 10.81
N VAL A 292 -20.18 5.65 11.78
CA VAL A 292 -19.70 4.81 12.90
C VAL A 292 -18.85 3.63 12.44
N ARG A 293 -17.61 3.87 12.00
CA ARG A 293 -16.58 2.83 11.99
C ARG A 293 -16.07 2.60 13.41
N ASP A 294 -15.71 1.35 13.68
CA ASP A 294 -14.97 0.91 14.83
C ASP A 294 -13.68 1.74 15.08
N SER A 295 -13.12 2.38 14.02
CA SER A 295 -11.92 3.21 14.08
C SER A 295 -12.18 4.68 14.46
N ASP A 296 -13.41 5.17 14.37
CA ASP A 296 -13.75 6.57 14.68
C ASP A 296 -14.06 6.81 16.16
N ILE A 297 -14.16 5.73 16.92
CA ILE A 297 -14.17 5.82 18.36
C ILE A 297 -12.72 6.03 18.80
N ASP A 298 -12.31 7.27 18.94
CA ASP A 298 -10.98 7.55 19.48
C ASP A 298 -10.86 7.08 20.93
N ILE A 299 -9.65 6.90 21.39
CA ILE A 299 -9.40 6.43 22.76
C ILE A 299 -9.90 7.43 23.81
N GLU A 300 -9.97 8.70 23.46
CA GLU A 300 -10.45 9.75 24.34
C GLU A 300 -11.97 9.67 24.52
N SER A 301 -12.71 9.35 23.46
CA SER A 301 -14.15 9.03 23.55
C SER A 301 -14.40 7.82 24.46
N ILE A 302 -13.61 6.76 24.33
CA ILE A 302 -13.72 5.57 25.20
C ILE A 302 -13.41 5.97 26.66
N ARG A 303 -12.38 6.77 26.89
CA ARG A 303 -12.04 7.31 28.20
C ARG A 303 -13.21 8.08 28.78
N GLN A 304 -13.74 9.05 28.04
CA GLN A 304 -14.86 9.88 28.47
C GLN A 304 -16.10 9.06 28.82
N TRP A 305 -16.45 8.05 28.03
CA TRP A 305 -17.58 7.18 28.34
C TRP A 305 -17.39 6.35 29.61
N LEU A 306 -16.16 5.91 29.86
CA LEU A 306 -15.83 5.21 31.10
C LEU A 306 -15.84 6.13 32.32
N GLU A 307 -15.36 7.37 32.16
CA GLU A 307 -15.43 8.41 33.20
C GLU A 307 -16.87 8.80 33.52
N ASP A 308 -17.68 9.13 32.51
CA ASP A 308 -19.10 9.48 32.64
C ASP A 308 -19.95 8.34 33.21
N GLY A 309 -19.52 7.11 32.99
CA GLY A 309 -20.20 5.89 33.46
C GLY A 309 -19.61 5.29 34.73
N GLN A 310 -18.66 5.97 35.39
CA GLN A 310 -17.98 5.44 36.57
C GLN A 310 -18.93 5.07 37.71
N GLU A 311 -20.01 5.83 37.87
CA GLU A 311 -21.04 5.60 38.88
C GLU A 311 -22.09 4.58 38.45
N ASP A 312 -22.12 4.17 37.18
CA ASP A 312 -23.12 3.22 36.64
C ASP A 312 -22.83 1.76 37.09
N ILE A 313 -21.60 1.46 37.51
CA ILE A 313 -21.17 0.11 37.92
C ILE A 313 -20.18 0.17 39.10
N GLU A 314 -20.07 -0.95 39.84
CA GLU A 314 -19.10 -1.08 40.92
C GLU A 314 -17.70 -1.44 40.37
N TRP A 315 -16.68 -0.68 40.79
CA TRP A 315 -15.29 -0.95 40.44
C TRP A 315 -14.53 -1.66 41.58
N PRO A 316 -13.61 -2.60 41.32
CA PRO A 316 -13.25 -3.13 40.01
C PRO A 316 -14.40 -3.94 39.36
N ALA A 317 -14.56 -3.76 38.04
CA ALA A 317 -15.71 -4.26 37.29
C ALA A 317 -15.35 -5.45 36.38
N PHE A 318 -16.32 -6.33 36.12
CA PHE A 318 -16.18 -7.36 35.10
C PHE A 318 -16.29 -6.77 33.69
N GLU A 319 -15.67 -7.42 32.73
CA GLU A 319 -15.67 -6.96 31.33
C GLU A 319 -17.07 -6.72 30.75
N ASN A 320 -18.04 -7.55 31.12
CA ASN A 320 -19.43 -7.40 30.65
C ASN A 320 -20.12 -6.15 31.20
N ASP A 321 -19.80 -5.77 32.44
CA ASP A 321 -20.33 -4.54 33.05
C ASP A 321 -19.72 -3.32 32.37
N ILE A 322 -18.41 -3.36 32.10
CA ILE A 322 -17.70 -2.34 31.34
C ILE A 322 -18.28 -2.20 29.91
N LYS A 323 -18.55 -3.29 29.21
CA LYS A 323 -19.25 -3.27 27.92
C LYS A 323 -20.62 -2.61 28.01
N THR A 324 -21.33 -2.83 29.11
CA THR A 324 -22.65 -2.21 29.32
C THR A 324 -22.54 -0.70 29.45
N VAL A 325 -21.54 -0.18 30.17
CA VAL A 325 -21.23 1.26 30.26
C VAL A 325 -20.91 1.83 28.88
N ILE A 326 -19.95 1.22 28.18
CA ILE A 326 -19.54 1.68 26.85
C ILE A 326 -20.72 1.66 25.87
N LYS A 327 -21.56 0.60 25.91
CA LYS A 327 -22.76 0.48 25.08
C LYS A 327 -23.75 1.60 25.34
N LYS A 328 -24.01 1.91 26.62
CA LYS A 328 -24.98 2.91 27.03
C LYS A 328 -24.49 4.33 26.70
N ARG A 329 -23.25 4.66 27.06
CA ARG A 329 -22.66 6.01 26.91
C ARG A 329 -22.25 6.31 25.46
N GLY A 330 -21.67 5.33 24.76
CA GLY A 330 -21.25 5.45 23.37
C GLY A 330 -22.36 5.15 22.34
N ASN A 331 -23.58 4.74 22.77
CA ASN A 331 -24.67 4.31 21.92
C ASN A 331 -24.25 3.22 20.88
N ILE A 332 -23.39 2.30 21.31
CA ILE A 332 -22.80 1.28 20.45
C ILE A 332 -23.74 0.07 20.33
N LYS A 333 -23.99 -0.41 19.11
CA LYS A 333 -24.95 -1.49 18.84
C LYS A 333 -24.33 -2.85 18.54
N GLY A 334 -23.03 -2.91 18.16
CA GLY A 334 -22.34 -4.15 17.76
C GLY A 334 -21.53 -4.76 18.91
N ASN A 335 -21.62 -6.09 19.11
CA ASN A 335 -20.82 -6.78 20.14
C ASN A 335 -19.32 -6.78 19.81
N ASP A 336 -18.95 -6.89 18.53
CA ASP A 336 -17.55 -6.89 18.09
C ASP A 336 -16.91 -5.51 18.35
N LEU A 337 -17.64 -4.43 18.10
CA LEU A 337 -17.23 -3.08 18.39
C LEU A 337 -17.05 -2.83 19.90
N LEU A 338 -17.97 -3.34 20.71
CA LEU A 338 -17.85 -3.27 22.17
C LEU A 338 -16.60 -4.03 22.65
N GLN A 339 -16.31 -5.17 22.05
CA GLN A 339 -15.09 -5.94 22.36
C GLN A 339 -13.83 -5.17 21.96
N ASP A 340 -13.84 -4.53 20.79
CA ASP A 340 -12.73 -3.69 20.34
C ASP A 340 -12.48 -2.50 21.27
N CYS A 341 -13.53 -1.77 21.68
CA CYS A 341 -13.41 -0.68 22.63
C CYS A 341 -12.76 -1.13 23.96
N VAL A 342 -13.18 -2.26 24.50
CA VAL A 342 -12.60 -2.83 25.73
C VAL A 342 -11.14 -3.23 25.50
N THR A 343 -10.83 -3.86 24.39
CA THR A 343 -9.46 -4.26 24.06
C THR A 343 -8.54 -3.04 23.91
N ARG A 344 -8.99 -1.99 23.27
CA ARG A 344 -8.25 -0.72 23.14
C ARG A 344 -8.06 -0.03 24.49
N ALA A 345 -9.08 -0.01 25.33
CA ALA A 345 -8.99 0.53 26.69
C ALA A 345 -7.94 -0.21 27.54
N LYS A 346 -7.87 -1.54 27.42
CA LYS A 346 -6.82 -2.35 28.07
C LYS A 346 -5.42 -2.05 27.52
N ASN A 347 -5.27 -2.02 26.20
CA ASN A 347 -3.99 -1.76 25.53
C ASN A 347 -3.44 -0.36 25.88
N ARG A 348 -4.30 0.61 26.12
CA ARG A 348 -3.96 1.97 26.53
C ARG A 348 -3.93 2.16 28.05
N ARG A 349 -4.06 1.07 28.83
CA ARG A 349 -4.04 1.06 30.28
C ARG A 349 -5.12 1.92 30.94
N LEU A 350 -6.21 2.21 30.25
CA LEU A 350 -7.41 2.77 30.86
C LEU A 350 -8.11 1.74 31.75
N LEU A 351 -7.96 0.46 31.43
CA LEU A 351 -8.43 -0.68 32.19
C LEU A 351 -7.24 -1.56 32.59
N VAL A 352 -7.01 -1.70 33.88
CA VAL A 352 -5.93 -2.52 34.43
C VAL A 352 -6.53 -3.72 35.15
N GLU A 353 -6.05 -4.92 34.82
CA GLU A 353 -6.53 -6.16 35.41
C GLU A 353 -6.21 -6.21 36.91
N GLN A 354 -7.21 -6.60 37.70
CA GLN A 354 -7.08 -6.82 39.13
C GLN A 354 -6.07 -7.95 39.40
N PRO A 355 -5.08 -7.75 40.28
CA PRO A 355 -4.14 -8.79 40.69
C PRO A 355 -4.85 -10.02 41.26
N LYS A 356 -4.33 -11.22 40.98
CA LYS A 356 -4.99 -12.48 41.39
C LYS A 356 -5.11 -12.68 42.89
N ASP A 357 -4.21 -12.10 43.65
CA ASP A 357 -4.21 -12.08 45.12
C ASP A 357 -5.34 -11.23 45.72
N GLU A 358 -5.90 -10.30 44.96
CA GLU A 358 -7.06 -9.49 45.31
C GLU A 358 -8.41 -10.11 44.93
N TRP A 359 -8.40 -11.30 44.29
CA TRP A 359 -9.62 -11.94 43.83
C TRP A 359 -10.47 -12.48 45.01
N ASN A 360 -11.78 -12.30 44.92
CA ASN A 360 -12.70 -12.85 45.87
C ASN A 360 -12.77 -14.39 45.81
N LYS A 361 -12.99 -15.04 46.91
CA LYS A 361 -13.13 -16.51 46.98
C LYS A 361 -14.21 -17.00 46.02
N GLY A 362 -13.79 -17.80 44.99
CA GLY A 362 -14.68 -18.31 43.96
C GLY A 362 -14.79 -17.45 42.69
N GLN A 363 -14.06 -16.35 42.60
CA GLN A 363 -14.00 -15.54 41.38
C GLN A 363 -13.36 -16.34 40.21
N LYS A 364 -14.04 -16.41 39.08
CA LYS A 364 -13.60 -17.19 37.91
C LYS A 364 -13.01 -16.36 36.81
N TYR A 365 -13.33 -15.06 36.76
CA TYR A 365 -12.90 -14.12 35.71
C TYR A 365 -12.26 -12.89 36.30
N PRO A 366 -11.32 -12.26 35.57
CA PRO A 366 -10.70 -11.03 36.02
C PRO A 366 -11.70 -9.87 36.10
N LYS A 367 -11.51 -9.00 37.06
CA LYS A 367 -12.08 -7.67 37.12
C LYS A 367 -11.02 -6.65 36.71
N TYR A 368 -11.44 -5.45 36.39
CA TYR A 368 -10.56 -4.37 35.92
C TYR A 368 -10.78 -3.11 36.74
N TYR A 369 -9.70 -2.45 37.11
CA TYR A 369 -9.70 -1.10 37.63
C TYR A 369 -9.72 -0.10 36.49
N LEU A 370 -10.46 0.99 36.66
CA LEU A 370 -10.38 2.16 35.76
C LEU A 370 -9.23 3.04 36.23
N THR A 371 -8.33 3.40 35.31
CA THR A 371 -7.17 4.25 35.56
C THR A 371 -7.19 5.44 34.60
N PHE A 372 -6.95 6.64 35.12
CA PHE A 372 -6.96 7.90 34.36
C PHE A 372 -5.56 8.44 34.14
#